data_012e1cdbdfddd5e8f4486cadc5bbeb31
#
_entry.id   012e1cdbdfddd5e8f4486cadc5bbeb31
#
_cell.length_a   1.000
_cell.length_b   1.000
_cell.length_c   1.000
_cell.angle_alpha   90.00
_cell.angle_beta   90.00
_cell.angle_gamma   90.00
#
_symmetry.space_group_name_H-M   'P 1'
#
loop_
_entity.id
_entity.type
_entity.pdbx_description
1 polymer ?
#
loop_
_entity_poly.entity_id
_entity_poly.type
_entity_poly.pdbx_seq_one_letter_code
_entity_poly.pdbx_strand_id
1 'polypeptide(L)'
;MLKDVKFKHSYSSGYDEPKEFFTEALIESSAFDLGLGFFSSSGIRSLAYGFALFIANGGKMRVIINHILSKEDKQAIENGQKHLIEDFECRVLSDIDKLTKTLSKEDEHFFRCLSYLISINRIEFIATISTKGGLGHDKYGVFTDEKGCKVAFIGSANFSQSALELNGETITVFTSPDDNKRIAEYKTLFDRSWENDTPHLLHIPIDNVKTIICEKFPKIAIEELLDNSVNLRTDNSYSNTYIKPLSQRLLDKIELKEQEPRFPFPEERSIQINAYNAWISN
;
A
#
# COMPACT_ATOMS: atom_id res chain seq x y z
N MET A 1 9.92 12.82 -8.87
CA MET A 1 10.38 11.40 -8.86
C MET A 1 10.96 11.09 -7.50
N LEU A 2 11.04 9.80 -7.12
CA LEU A 2 11.54 9.39 -5.80
C LEU A 2 12.93 9.94 -5.46
N LYS A 3 13.82 10.03 -6.44
CA LYS A 3 15.18 10.59 -6.25
C LYS A 3 15.20 12.09 -5.92
N ASP A 4 14.13 12.82 -6.24
CA ASP A 4 14.06 14.26 -6.04
C ASP A 4 13.44 14.63 -4.68
N VAL A 5 12.91 13.61 -3.97
CA VAL A 5 12.36 13.75 -2.62
C VAL A 5 13.48 13.61 -1.60
N LYS A 6 13.56 14.55 -0.68
CA LYS A 6 14.51 14.51 0.44
C LYS A 6 13.94 13.70 1.60
N PHE A 7 13.94 12.39 1.45
CA PHE A 7 13.54 11.51 2.55
C PHE A 7 14.52 11.59 3.72
N LYS A 8 14.00 11.51 4.93
CA LYS A 8 14.81 11.32 6.14
C LYS A 8 15.19 9.85 6.26
N HIS A 9 16.28 9.56 6.97
CA HIS A 9 16.72 8.18 7.22
C HIS A 9 15.80 7.42 8.16
N SER A 10 15.02 8.14 8.98
CA SER A 10 14.03 7.54 9.89
C SER A 10 12.87 8.50 10.12
N TYR A 11 11.71 7.91 10.44
CA TYR A 11 10.51 8.62 10.86
C TYR A 11 10.00 7.97 12.13
N SER A 12 9.62 8.79 13.11
CA SER A 12 9.14 8.32 14.41
C SER A 12 7.94 9.13 14.84
N SER A 13 6.94 8.47 15.39
CA SER A 13 5.75 9.11 15.92
C SER A 13 6.12 10.17 17.00
N GLY A 14 5.50 11.33 16.91
CA GLY A 14 5.76 12.45 17.82
C GLY A 14 6.91 13.39 17.39
N TYR A 15 7.65 13.04 16.34
CA TYR A 15 8.68 13.89 15.73
C TYR A 15 8.41 14.07 14.24
N ASP A 16 8.88 13.11 13.46
CA ASP A 16 8.70 13.04 12.01
C ASP A 16 7.72 11.91 11.72
N GLU A 17 6.50 12.25 11.40
CA GLU A 17 5.41 11.27 11.33
C GLU A 17 5.59 10.29 10.15
N PRO A 18 5.51 8.97 10.37
CA PRO A 18 5.60 7.98 9.29
C PRO A 18 4.63 8.24 8.13
N LYS A 19 3.45 8.83 8.39
CA LYS A 19 2.49 9.22 7.36
C LYS A 19 3.05 10.19 6.32
N GLU A 20 4.01 11.04 6.70
CA GLU A 20 4.67 11.98 5.79
C GLU A 20 5.50 11.22 4.76
N PHE A 21 6.30 10.26 5.23
CA PHE A 21 7.05 9.37 4.36
C PHE A 21 6.14 8.62 3.38
N PHE A 22 5.12 7.94 3.88
CA PHE A 22 4.23 7.14 3.04
C PHE A 22 3.49 7.99 2.00
N THR A 23 3.06 9.19 2.39
CA THR A 23 2.39 10.09 1.46
C THR A 23 3.32 10.53 0.33
N GLU A 24 4.54 10.98 0.64
CA GLU A 24 5.51 11.40 -0.37
C GLU A 24 5.94 10.25 -1.27
N ALA A 25 6.20 9.08 -0.69
CA ALA A 25 6.60 7.90 -1.44
C ALA A 25 5.50 7.44 -2.41
N LEU A 26 4.23 7.42 -1.98
CA LEU A 26 3.10 7.05 -2.85
C LEU A 26 2.89 8.03 -4.00
N ILE A 27 2.98 9.34 -3.73
CA ILE A 27 2.79 10.38 -4.74
C ILE A 27 3.80 10.25 -5.89
N GLU A 28 5.02 9.81 -5.60
CA GLU A 28 6.11 9.72 -6.55
C GLU A 28 6.31 8.32 -7.16
N SER A 29 5.48 7.34 -6.77
CA SER A 29 5.68 5.94 -7.17
C SER A 29 4.66 5.48 -8.21
N SER A 30 5.09 4.53 -9.04
CA SER A 30 4.26 3.76 -9.97
C SER A 30 4.10 2.28 -9.56
N ALA A 31 4.93 1.80 -8.62
CA ALA A 31 4.79 0.46 -8.05
C ALA A 31 5.11 0.46 -6.56
N PHE A 32 4.39 -0.38 -5.80
CA PHE A 32 4.58 -0.56 -4.37
C PHE A 32 4.45 -2.03 -3.98
N ASP A 33 5.55 -2.59 -3.48
CA ASP A 33 5.62 -3.92 -2.90
C ASP A 33 5.58 -3.80 -1.38
N LEU A 34 4.59 -4.39 -0.72
CA LEU A 34 4.36 -4.23 0.71
C LEU A 34 4.26 -5.57 1.43
N GLY A 35 5.16 -5.82 2.36
CA GLY A 35 5.09 -6.92 3.31
C GLY A 35 4.52 -6.45 4.65
N LEU A 36 3.39 -7.03 5.06
CA LEU A 36 2.69 -6.71 6.31
C LEU A 36 2.64 -7.92 7.23
N GLY A 37 2.83 -7.68 8.52
CA GLY A 37 2.53 -8.68 9.54
C GLY A 37 1.04 -8.87 9.79
N PHE A 38 0.24 -7.85 9.59
CA PHE A 38 -1.20 -7.86 9.84
C PHE A 38 -1.91 -6.71 9.10
N PHE A 39 -3.15 -6.94 8.65
CA PHE A 39 -3.96 -5.91 8.00
C PHE A 39 -4.68 -5.10 9.08
N SER A 40 -4.06 -4.06 9.60
CA SER A 40 -4.64 -3.23 10.65
C SER A 40 -4.90 -1.79 10.20
N SER A 41 -5.91 -1.16 10.81
CA SER A 41 -6.51 0.10 10.33
C SER A 41 -5.58 1.32 10.33
N SER A 42 -4.55 1.37 11.13
CA SER A 42 -3.77 2.61 11.29
C SER A 42 -2.65 2.81 10.28
N GLY A 43 -2.05 1.73 9.78
CA GLY A 43 -1.15 1.81 8.64
C GLY A 43 -1.87 2.17 7.35
N ILE A 44 -3.09 1.71 7.26
CA ILE A 44 -4.07 2.08 6.27
C ILE A 44 -4.26 3.60 6.23
N ARG A 45 -4.42 4.27 7.38
CA ARG A 45 -4.56 5.73 7.47
C ARG A 45 -3.34 6.47 6.93
N SER A 46 -2.15 5.98 7.21
CA SER A 46 -0.91 6.59 6.71
C SER A 46 -0.79 6.54 5.19
N LEU A 47 -1.37 5.53 4.55
CA LEU A 47 -1.40 5.40 3.08
C LEU A 47 -2.50 6.27 2.44
N ALA A 48 -3.60 6.56 3.16
CA ALA A 48 -4.79 7.22 2.61
C ALA A 48 -4.48 8.54 1.89
N TYR A 49 -3.55 9.33 2.41
CA TYR A 49 -3.26 10.68 1.91
C TYR A 49 -2.58 10.73 0.53
N GLY A 50 -1.84 9.69 0.14
CA GLY A 50 -1.16 9.61 -1.16
C GLY A 50 -1.78 8.61 -2.13
N PHE A 51 -2.73 7.79 -1.65
CA PHE A 51 -3.13 6.59 -2.36
C PHE A 51 -3.94 6.87 -3.65
N ALA A 52 -4.84 7.85 -3.62
CA ALA A 52 -5.60 8.22 -4.81
C ALA A 52 -4.70 8.73 -5.93
N LEU A 53 -3.67 9.51 -5.61
CA LEU A 53 -2.71 9.98 -6.61
C LEU A 53 -1.80 8.85 -7.12
N PHE A 54 -1.38 7.93 -6.25
CA PHE A 54 -0.71 6.71 -6.68
C PHE A 54 -1.53 5.94 -7.73
N ILE A 55 -2.84 5.79 -7.49
CA ILE A 55 -3.77 5.15 -8.43
C ILE A 55 -3.85 5.95 -9.74
N ALA A 56 -4.02 7.27 -9.66
CA ALA A 56 -4.10 8.15 -10.81
C ALA A 56 -2.82 8.14 -11.66
N ASN A 57 -1.65 7.93 -11.02
CA ASN A 57 -0.36 7.73 -11.68
C ASN A 57 -0.18 6.34 -12.32
N GLY A 58 -1.22 5.54 -12.38
CA GLY A 58 -1.11 4.18 -12.92
C GLY A 58 -0.49 3.17 -11.97
N GLY A 59 -0.42 3.49 -10.68
CA GLY A 59 0.23 2.69 -9.66
C GLY A 59 -0.26 1.24 -9.60
N LYS A 60 0.69 0.32 -9.39
CA LYS A 60 0.45 -1.12 -9.17
C LYS A 60 0.96 -1.52 -7.80
N MET A 61 0.24 -2.40 -7.11
CA MET A 61 0.59 -2.81 -5.77
C MET A 61 0.59 -4.32 -5.62
N ARG A 62 1.58 -4.86 -4.91
CA ARG A 62 1.60 -6.25 -4.44
C ARG A 62 1.69 -6.26 -2.92
N VAL A 63 0.86 -7.05 -2.28
CA VAL A 63 0.79 -7.11 -0.81
C VAL A 63 0.95 -8.55 -0.34
N ILE A 64 1.92 -8.77 0.53
CA ILE A 64 2.08 -10.01 1.28
C ILE A 64 1.55 -9.78 2.70
N ILE A 65 0.58 -10.58 3.11
CA ILE A 65 0.03 -10.56 4.46
C ILE A 65 0.56 -11.77 5.20
N ASN A 66 1.39 -11.56 6.22
CA ASN A 66 1.86 -12.63 7.07
C ASN A 66 0.86 -12.89 8.20
N HIS A 67 0.41 -14.12 8.34
CA HIS A 67 -0.52 -14.51 9.39
C HIS A 67 0.14 -15.39 10.46
N ILE A 68 -0.26 -15.12 11.72
CA ILE A 68 0.11 -15.97 12.86
C ILE A 68 -0.90 -17.08 12.99
N LEU A 69 -0.44 -18.30 12.87
CA LEU A 69 -1.23 -19.46 13.23
C LEU A 69 -1.07 -19.82 14.70
N SER A 70 -2.15 -20.26 15.33
CA SER A 70 -2.08 -20.99 16.58
C SER A 70 -1.30 -22.32 16.40
N LYS A 71 -0.90 -22.96 17.49
CA LYS A 71 -0.23 -24.27 17.40
C LYS A 71 -1.15 -25.32 16.79
N GLU A 72 -2.43 -25.25 17.11
CA GLU A 72 -3.49 -26.13 16.62
C GLU A 72 -3.69 -25.94 15.11
N ASP A 73 -3.71 -24.69 14.64
CA ASP A 73 -3.85 -24.35 13.22
C ASP A 73 -2.66 -24.87 12.39
N LYS A 74 -1.44 -24.83 12.94
CA LYS A 74 -0.25 -25.37 12.28
C LYS A 74 -0.33 -26.87 12.05
N GLN A 75 -0.71 -27.62 13.08
CA GLN A 75 -0.86 -29.08 12.97
C GLN A 75 -1.94 -29.47 11.97
N ALA A 76 -2.99 -28.69 11.89
CA ALA A 76 -4.08 -28.95 10.98
C ALA A 76 -3.70 -28.65 9.51
N ILE A 77 -2.87 -27.61 9.24
CA ILE A 77 -2.31 -27.36 7.89
C ILE A 77 -1.36 -28.48 7.48
N GLU A 78 -0.47 -28.90 8.37
CA GLU A 78 0.43 -30.02 8.13
C GLU A 78 -0.32 -31.31 7.80
N ASN A 79 -1.52 -31.48 8.36
CA ASN A 79 -2.42 -32.60 8.10
C ASN A 79 -3.33 -32.43 6.87
N GLY A 80 -3.15 -31.34 6.07
CA GLY A 80 -3.88 -31.11 4.83
C GLY A 80 -5.36 -30.77 5.00
N GLN A 81 -5.76 -30.26 6.16
CA GLN A 81 -7.16 -29.93 6.46
C GLN A 81 -7.55 -28.60 5.79
N LYS A 82 -8.45 -28.68 4.80
CA LYS A 82 -8.96 -27.50 4.07
C LYS A 82 -9.69 -26.46 4.95
N HIS A 83 -10.22 -26.86 6.10
CA HIS A 83 -10.95 -25.97 7.01
C HIS A 83 -10.17 -24.74 7.48
N LEU A 84 -8.85 -24.78 7.42
CA LEU A 84 -8.03 -23.69 7.91
C LEU A 84 -7.90 -22.51 6.95
N ILE A 85 -8.02 -22.75 5.65
CA ILE A 85 -8.09 -21.65 4.67
C ILE A 85 -9.39 -20.88 4.90
N GLU A 86 -10.50 -21.59 5.12
CA GLU A 86 -11.79 -21.01 5.42
C GLU A 86 -11.77 -20.26 6.77
N ASP A 87 -11.14 -20.80 7.80
CA ASP A 87 -10.98 -20.15 9.10
C ASP A 87 -10.09 -18.90 9.02
N PHE A 88 -9.04 -18.92 8.20
CA PHE A 88 -8.19 -17.75 7.94
C PHE A 88 -8.97 -16.62 7.25
N GLU A 89 -9.66 -16.94 6.18
CA GLU A 89 -10.52 -15.98 5.48
C GLU A 89 -11.60 -15.42 6.41
N CYS A 90 -12.27 -16.26 7.20
CA CYS A 90 -13.25 -15.83 8.19
C CYS A 90 -12.68 -14.85 9.22
N ARG A 91 -11.44 -15.05 9.68
CA ARG A 91 -10.80 -14.14 10.63
C ARG A 91 -10.46 -12.80 9.98
N VAL A 92 -9.86 -12.81 8.80
CA VAL A 92 -9.58 -11.57 8.04
C VAL A 92 -10.86 -10.80 7.79
N LEU A 93 -11.94 -11.49 7.42
CA LEU A 93 -13.25 -10.91 7.19
C LEU A 93 -13.87 -10.37 8.48
N SER A 94 -13.76 -11.10 9.60
CA SER A 94 -14.18 -10.62 10.92
C SER A 94 -13.46 -9.35 11.34
N ASP A 95 -12.16 -9.26 11.03
CA ASP A 95 -11.38 -8.07 11.34
C ASP A 95 -11.77 -6.88 10.44
N ILE A 96 -12.03 -7.11 9.16
CA ILE A 96 -12.61 -6.09 8.27
C ILE A 96 -14.00 -5.66 8.77
N ASP A 97 -14.83 -6.58 9.24
CA ASP A 97 -16.15 -6.26 9.81
C ASP A 97 -16.09 -5.43 11.10
N LYS A 98 -15.15 -5.73 11.97
CA LYS A 98 -14.90 -4.92 13.17
C LYS A 98 -14.43 -3.52 12.78
N LEU A 99 -13.54 -3.43 11.80
CA LEU A 99 -13.04 -2.17 11.28
C LEU A 99 -14.17 -1.31 10.69
N THR A 100 -15.09 -1.90 9.92
CA THR A 100 -16.20 -1.16 9.29
C THR A 100 -17.12 -0.48 10.29
N LYS A 101 -17.17 -0.92 11.54
CA LYS A 101 -18.00 -0.32 12.60
C LYS A 101 -17.37 0.93 13.23
N THR A 102 -16.07 1.15 13.03
CA THR A 102 -15.30 2.22 13.69
C THR A 102 -14.43 3.00 12.68
N LEU A 103 -14.79 2.97 11.39
CA LEU A 103 -14.01 3.62 10.34
C LEU A 103 -13.94 5.13 10.54
N SER A 104 -12.73 5.67 10.51
CA SER A 104 -12.52 7.09 10.26
C SER A 104 -12.73 7.42 8.78
N LYS A 105 -12.78 8.70 8.45
CA LYS A 105 -12.84 9.15 7.04
C LYS A 105 -11.62 8.66 6.24
N GLU A 106 -10.45 8.64 6.87
CA GLU A 106 -9.21 8.14 6.27
C GLU A 106 -9.28 6.64 5.98
N ASP A 107 -9.80 5.85 6.92
CA ASP A 107 -9.98 4.42 6.75
C ASP A 107 -10.94 4.15 5.59
N GLU A 108 -12.08 4.83 5.56
CA GLU A 108 -13.07 4.68 4.48
C GLU A 108 -12.45 5.06 3.13
N HIS A 109 -11.74 6.17 3.06
CA HIS A 109 -11.08 6.62 1.83
C HIS A 109 -10.04 5.58 1.35
N PHE A 110 -9.22 5.04 2.25
CA PHE A 110 -8.28 3.99 1.90
C PHE A 110 -8.96 2.76 1.32
N PHE A 111 -10.03 2.26 1.95
CA PHE A 111 -10.74 1.08 1.44
C PHE A 111 -11.42 1.34 0.09
N ARG A 112 -11.90 2.55 -0.16
CA ARG A 112 -12.40 2.95 -1.49
C ARG A 112 -11.30 2.96 -2.55
N CYS A 113 -10.11 3.46 -2.22
CA CYS A 113 -8.92 3.37 -3.07
C CYS A 113 -8.53 1.91 -3.33
N LEU A 114 -8.55 1.08 -2.31
CA LEU A 114 -8.23 -0.35 -2.42
C LEU A 114 -9.23 -1.07 -3.33
N SER A 115 -10.53 -0.85 -3.13
CA SER A 115 -11.60 -1.38 -3.98
C SER A 115 -11.42 -0.95 -5.45
N TYR A 116 -11.04 0.31 -5.68
CA TYR A 116 -10.75 0.80 -7.01
C TYR A 116 -9.59 0.02 -7.66
N LEU A 117 -8.45 -0.15 -6.97
CA LEU A 117 -7.31 -0.93 -7.46
C LEU A 117 -7.67 -2.39 -7.75
N ILE A 118 -8.48 -3.02 -6.89
CA ILE A 118 -8.98 -4.39 -7.11
C ILE A 118 -9.80 -4.43 -8.40
N SER A 119 -10.73 -3.50 -8.59
CA SER A 119 -11.64 -3.48 -9.74
C SER A 119 -10.95 -3.27 -11.08
N ILE A 120 -9.76 -2.71 -11.11
CA ILE A 120 -8.95 -2.49 -12.30
C ILE A 120 -7.74 -3.44 -12.40
N ASN A 121 -7.69 -4.48 -11.56
CA ASN A 121 -6.62 -5.49 -11.50
C ASN A 121 -5.20 -4.88 -11.35
N ARG A 122 -5.07 -3.82 -10.55
CA ARG A 122 -3.76 -3.19 -10.26
C ARG A 122 -3.25 -3.48 -8.86
N ILE A 123 -3.91 -4.34 -8.11
CA ILE A 123 -3.42 -4.85 -6.83
C ILE A 123 -3.58 -6.36 -6.77
N GLU A 124 -2.54 -6.99 -6.24
CA GLU A 124 -2.51 -8.41 -5.97
C GLU A 124 -2.20 -8.64 -4.49
N PHE A 125 -2.85 -9.65 -3.92
CA PHE A 125 -2.65 -10.06 -2.52
C PHE A 125 -2.30 -11.53 -2.46
N ILE A 126 -1.37 -11.86 -1.58
CA ILE A 126 -1.16 -13.21 -1.08
C ILE A 126 -1.11 -13.19 0.45
N ALA A 127 -1.59 -14.26 1.06
CA ALA A 127 -1.31 -14.50 2.46
C ALA A 127 -0.21 -15.56 2.58
N THR A 128 0.67 -15.40 3.56
CA THR A 128 1.73 -16.36 3.85
C THR A 128 1.67 -16.81 5.30
N ILE A 129 2.00 -18.06 5.52
CA ILE A 129 2.02 -18.70 6.83
C ILE A 129 3.37 -19.38 7.04
N SER A 130 4.00 -19.12 8.18
CA SER A 130 5.23 -19.81 8.56
C SER A 130 4.95 -21.19 9.17
N THR A 131 5.50 -22.25 8.57
CA THR A 131 5.39 -23.63 9.09
C THR A 131 6.32 -23.91 10.26
N LYS A 132 7.39 -23.12 10.47
CA LYS A 132 8.38 -23.33 11.54
C LYS A 132 8.14 -22.53 12.81
N GLY A 133 7.10 -21.75 12.90
CA GLY A 133 6.79 -20.98 14.10
C GLY A 133 7.82 -19.90 14.39
N GLY A 134 7.80 -18.88 13.72
CA GLY A 134 8.46 -17.60 13.88
C GLY A 134 7.68 -16.65 12.99
N LEU A 135 7.42 -15.49 13.48
CA LEU A 135 6.72 -14.50 12.67
C LEU A 135 7.74 -13.71 11.89
N GLY A 136 7.49 -13.57 10.60
CA GLY A 136 7.90 -12.36 9.93
C GLY A 136 7.12 -11.18 10.53
N HIS A 137 7.56 -10.67 11.67
CA HIS A 137 7.04 -9.43 12.25
C HIS A 137 7.47 -8.20 11.45
N ASP A 138 8.33 -8.42 10.48
CA ASP A 138 8.93 -7.35 9.70
C ASP A 138 7.88 -6.71 8.81
N LYS A 139 7.71 -5.41 8.95
CA LYS A 139 6.95 -4.58 8.05
C LYS A 139 7.96 -3.86 7.19
N TYR A 140 7.93 -4.16 5.94
CA TYR A 140 8.84 -3.57 4.98
C TYR A 140 8.13 -3.34 3.66
N GLY A 141 8.67 -2.46 2.87
CA GLY A 141 8.15 -2.24 1.53
C GLY A 141 9.16 -1.54 0.64
N VAL A 142 8.91 -1.66 -0.64
CA VAL A 142 9.72 -1.05 -1.69
C VAL A 142 8.81 -0.27 -2.63
N PHE A 143 9.01 1.02 -2.67
CA PHE A 143 8.42 1.91 -3.66
C PHE A 143 9.33 1.98 -4.89
N THR A 144 8.74 2.04 -6.07
CA THR A 144 9.48 2.17 -7.33
C THR A 144 8.78 3.23 -8.18
N ASP A 145 9.53 4.19 -8.73
CA ASP A 145 9.01 5.16 -9.66
C ASP A 145 9.10 4.68 -11.12
N GLU A 146 8.56 5.46 -12.05
CA GLU A 146 8.53 5.13 -13.49
C GLU A 146 9.91 4.98 -14.12
N LYS A 147 10.95 5.58 -13.52
CA LYS A 147 12.35 5.47 -13.98
C LYS A 147 13.14 4.35 -13.27
N GLY A 148 12.47 3.56 -12.43
CA GLY A 148 13.08 2.47 -11.70
C GLY A 148 13.87 2.88 -10.47
N CYS A 149 13.82 4.16 -10.06
CA CYS A 149 14.37 4.60 -8.80
C CYS A 149 13.57 4.00 -7.64
N LYS A 150 14.23 3.61 -6.57
CA LYS A 150 13.59 2.88 -5.47
C LYS A 150 13.83 3.54 -4.13
N VAL A 151 12.84 3.40 -3.26
CA VAL A 151 12.92 3.71 -1.84
C VAL A 151 12.35 2.54 -1.07
N ALA A 152 13.06 2.06 -0.06
CA ALA A 152 12.58 1.00 0.80
C ALA A 152 12.45 1.48 2.24
N PHE A 153 11.61 0.82 2.99
CA PHE A 153 11.51 1.02 4.44
C PHE A 153 11.42 -0.31 5.16
N ILE A 154 11.86 -0.29 6.41
CA ILE A 154 11.62 -1.34 7.39
C ILE A 154 11.22 -0.69 8.71
N GLY A 155 10.34 -1.32 9.45
CA GLY A 155 9.94 -0.85 10.78
C GLY A 155 9.23 -1.89 11.60
N SER A 156 9.10 -1.60 12.88
CA SER A 156 8.27 -2.37 13.82
C SER A 156 6.79 -2.01 13.67
N ALA A 157 6.49 -1.05 12.82
CA ALA A 157 5.16 -0.49 12.66
C ALA A 157 4.12 -1.59 12.46
N ASN A 158 3.54 -2.06 13.56
CA ASN A 158 2.24 -2.66 13.47
C ASN A 158 1.33 -1.55 13.02
N PHE A 159 0.82 -1.64 11.82
CA PHE A 159 -0.22 -0.73 11.37
C PHE A 159 -1.49 -0.89 12.25
N SER A 160 -1.37 -0.85 13.58
CA SER A 160 -2.46 -0.91 14.54
C SER A 160 -2.72 0.47 15.14
N GLN A 161 -3.98 0.81 15.40
CA GLN A 161 -4.39 2.12 15.91
C GLN A 161 -3.68 2.48 17.23
N SER A 162 -3.45 1.49 18.09
CA SER A 162 -2.73 1.66 19.35
C SER A 162 -1.25 1.99 19.17
N ALA A 163 -0.67 1.63 18.05
CA ALA A 163 0.75 1.82 17.79
C ALA A 163 1.06 3.24 17.27
N LEU A 164 0.17 3.83 16.46
CA LEU A 164 0.36 5.20 15.94
C LEU A 164 -0.07 6.30 16.91
N GLU A 165 -0.95 6.00 17.85
CA GLU A 165 -1.46 7.00 18.82
C GLU A 165 -0.84 6.87 20.23
N LEU A 166 -0.39 5.66 20.62
CA LEU A 166 0.06 5.39 21.99
C LEU A 166 1.43 4.73 22.09
N ASN A 167 1.92 4.06 21.05
CA ASN A 167 3.25 3.44 21.02
C ASN A 167 4.08 4.10 19.94
N GLY A 168 5.19 4.71 20.30
CA GLY A 168 6.11 5.33 19.34
C GLY A 168 6.59 4.34 18.30
N GLU A 169 6.20 4.53 17.05
CA GLU A 169 6.64 3.73 15.91
C GLU A 169 7.79 4.40 15.20
N THR A 170 8.77 3.60 14.83
CA THR A 170 9.90 4.07 14.04
C THR A 170 10.04 3.23 12.80
N ILE A 171 10.20 3.90 11.67
CA ILE A 171 10.60 3.28 10.41
C ILE A 171 11.97 3.78 10.01
N THR A 172 12.78 2.89 9.45
CA THR A 172 14.06 3.24 8.81
C THR A 172 13.86 3.23 7.30
N VAL A 173 14.39 4.25 6.64
CA VAL A 173 14.21 4.47 5.20
C VAL A 173 15.55 4.36 4.48
N PHE A 174 15.55 3.68 3.34
CA PHE A 174 16.68 3.49 2.45
C PHE A 174 16.35 4.11 1.08
N THR A 175 17.27 4.89 0.54
CA THR A 175 17.04 5.65 -0.70
C THR A 175 18.07 5.32 -1.77
N SER A 176 17.63 5.24 -3.03
CA SER A 176 18.56 5.22 -4.17
C SER A 176 19.17 6.62 -4.40
N PRO A 177 20.47 6.74 -4.76
CA PRO A 177 21.40 5.63 -5.08
C PRO A 177 22.16 5.08 -3.88
N ASP A 178 22.12 5.73 -2.72
CA ASP A 178 23.04 5.49 -1.61
C ASP A 178 22.89 4.10 -0.98
N ASP A 179 21.65 3.61 -0.88
CA ASP A 179 21.31 2.33 -0.26
C ASP A 179 20.92 1.23 -1.26
N ASN A 180 21.33 1.32 -2.51
CA ASN A 180 20.88 0.39 -3.56
C ASN A 180 21.06 -1.10 -3.19
N LYS A 181 22.13 -1.47 -2.48
CA LYS A 181 22.35 -2.86 -2.05
C LYS A 181 21.29 -3.33 -1.06
N ARG A 182 20.98 -2.52 -0.04
CA ARG A 182 19.95 -2.82 0.96
C ARG A 182 18.56 -2.89 0.33
N ILE A 183 18.26 -1.95 -0.55
CA ILE A 183 17.00 -1.93 -1.30
C ILE A 183 16.83 -3.20 -2.14
N ALA A 184 17.92 -3.64 -2.82
CA ALA A 184 17.92 -4.87 -3.60
C ALA A 184 17.70 -6.12 -2.72
N GLU A 185 18.26 -6.16 -1.52
CA GLU A 185 18.04 -7.26 -0.58
C GLU A 185 16.57 -7.34 -0.13
N TYR A 186 15.92 -6.22 0.24
CA TYR A 186 14.50 -6.20 0.59
C TYR A 186 13.60 -6.54 -0.61
N LYS A 187 13.96 -6.07 -1.80
CA LYS A 187 13.24 -6.44 -3.01
C LYS A 187 13.33 -7.93 -3.30
N THR A 188 14.52 -8.52 -3.15
CA THR A 188 14.74 -9.96 -3.32
C THR A 188 13.98 -10.77 -2.26
N LEU A 189 13.96 -10.32 -1.02
CA LEU A 189 13.20 -10.94 0.05
C LEU A 189 11.70 -10.97 -0.28
N PHE A 190 11.18 -9.84 -0.76
CA PHE A 190 9.79 -9.74 -1.17
C PHE A 190 9.49 -10.67 -2.35
N ASP A 191 10.29 -10.63 -3.42
CA ASP A 191 10.07 -11.42 -4.62
C ASP A 191 10.13 -12.92 -4.35
N ARG A 192 11.09 -13.39 -3.56
CA ARG A 192 11.16 -14.81 -3.14
C ARG A 192 9.92 -15.25 -2.36
N SER A 193 9.45 -14.40 -1.44
CA SER A 193 8.22 -14.69 -0.69
C SER A 193 7.00 -14.66 -1.60
N TRP A 194 6.96 -13.76 -2.58
CA TRP A 194 5.90 -13.65 -3.56
C TRP A 194 5.83 -14.87 -4.49
N GLU A 195 6.96 -15.37 -4.93
CA GLU A 195 7.11 -16.50 -5.84
C GLU A 195 7.03 -17.88 -5.15
N ASN A 196 6.75 -17.88 -3.83
CA ASN A 196 6.76 -19.09 -2.99
C ASN A 196 8.12 -19.82 -2.96
N ASP A 197 9.21 -19.08 -3.13
CA ASP A 197 10.60 -19.57 -3.08
C ASP A 197 11.25 -19.32 -1.71
N THR A 198 10.46 -19.14 -0.67
CA THR A 198 10.95 -19.00 0.69
C THR A 198 10.68 -20.26 1.47
N PRO A 199 11.74 -20.99 1.95
CA PRO A 199 11.55 -22.17 2.77
C PRO A 199 10.66 -21.87 3.98
N HIS A 200 9.72 -22.77 4.27
CA HIS A 200 8.81 -22.68 5.41
C HIS A 200 7.74 -21.58 5.34
N LEU A 201 7.52 -20.94 4.20
CA LEU A 201 6.32 -20.14 3.94
C LEU A 201 5.36 -20.93 3.06
N LEU A 202 4.09 -20.92 3.41
CA LEU A 202 3.00 -21.44 2.59
C LEU A 202 2.13 -20.29 2.12
N HIS A 203 1.78 -20.30 0.84
CA HIS A 203 0.81 -19.36 0.27
C HIS A 203 -0.62 -19.82 0.53
N ILE A 204 -1.47 -18.89 0.93
CA ILE A 204 -2.91 -19.10 1.08
C ILE A 204 -3.64 -18.19 0.10
N PRO A 205 -4.55 -18.74 -0.73
CA PRO A 205 -5.45 -17.92 -1.54
C PRO A 205 -6.36 -17.07 -0.66
N ILE A 206 -6.55 -15.80 -1.04
CA ILE A 206 -7.43 -14.86 -0.32
C ILE A 206 -8.39 -14.13 -1.27
N ASP A 207 -8.90 -14.82 -2.28
CA ASP A 207 -9.75 -14.21 -3.31
C ASP A 207 -11.08 -13.70 -2.75
N ASN A 208 -11.64 -14.34 -1.73
CA ASN A 208 -12.86 -13.88 -1.06
C ASN A 208 -12.67 -12.52 -0.37
N VAL A 209 -11.47 -12.20 0.11
CA VAL A 209 -11.18 -10.91 0.74
C VAL A 209 -11.35 -9.77 -0.26
N LYS A 210 -10.89 -9.95 -1.50
CA LYS A 210 -11.07 -8.95 -2.59
C LYS A 210 -12.53 -8.70 -2.87
N THR A 211 -13.32 -9.77 -2.99
CA THR A 211 -14.76 -9.69 -3.25
C THR A 211 -15.47 -8.89 -2.17
N ILE A 212 -15.19 -9.18 -0.90
CA ILE A 212 -15.84 -8.50 0.22
C ILE A 212 -15.42 -7.03 0.34
N ILE A 213 -14.16 -6.71 0.07
CA ILE A 213 -13.73 -5.30 0.01
C ILE A 213 -14.53 -4.54 -1.05
N CYS A 214 -14.70 -5.11 -2.24
CA CYS A 214 -15.46 -4.48 -3.32
C CYS A 214 -16.96 -4.36 -3.01
N GLU A 215 -17.55 -5.33 -2.32
CA GLU A 215 -18.95 -5.29 -1.90
C GLU A 215 -19.22 -4.23 -0.83
N LYS A 216 -18.31 -4.14 0.18
CA LYS A 216 -18.45 -3.18 1.28
C LYS A 216 -18.10 -1.75 0.89
N PHE A 217 -17.15 -1.58 0.00
CA PHE A 217 -16.67 -0.29 -0.47
C PHE A 217 -16.81 -0.20 -2.00
N PRO A 218 -18.01 0.07 -2.52
CA PRO A 218 -18.22 0.15 -3.96
C PRO A 218 -17.27 1.14 -4.63
N LYS A 219 -16.86 0.79 -5.84
CA LYS A 219 -15.98 1.63 -6.66
C LYS A 219 -16.62 2.98 -6.92
N ILE A 220 -15.86 4.04 -6.74
CA ILE A 220 -16.21 5.42 -7.12
C ILE A 220 -15.26 5.90 -8.22
N ALA A 221 -15.55 7.04 -8.84
CA ALA A 221 -14.70 7.63 -9.87
C ALA A 221 -13.33 8.04 -9.30
N ILE A 222 -12.29 8.03 -10.12
CA ILE A 222 -10.95 8.43 -9.67
C ILE A 222 -10.90 9.90 -9.28
N GLU A 223 -11.66 10.74 -9.96
CA GLU A 223 -11.81 12.16 -9.66
C GLU A 223 -12.35 12.36 -8.23
N GLU A 224 -13.39 11.61 -7.85
CA GLU A 224 -13.94 11.65 -6.49
C GLU A 224 -12.94 11.16 -5.44
N LEU A 225 -12.11 10.15 -5.76
CA LEU A 225 -11.04 9.71 -4.87
C LEU A 225 -9.99 10.81 -4.67
N LEU A 226 -9.63 11.54 -5.73
CA LEU A 226 -8.68 12.65 -5.66
C LEU A 226 -9.23 13.79 -4.81
N ASP A 227 -10.49 14.18 -5.02
CA ASP A 227 -11.17 15.20 -4.22
C ASP A 227 -11.24 14.82 -2.74
N ASN A 228 -11.56 13.57 -2.44
CA ASN A 228 -11.58 13.07 -1.07
C ASN A 228 -10.19 13.13 -0.42
N SER A 229 -9.11 12.83 -1.16
CA SER A 229 -7.75 12.97 -0.66
C SER A 229 -7.39 14.42 -0.30
N VAL A 230 -7.86 15.39 -1.08
CA VAL A 230 -7.68 16.83 -0.79
C VAL A 230 -8.46 17.21 0.46
N ASN A 231 -9.74 16.81 0.55
CA ASN A 231 -10.61 17.14 1.67
C ASN A 231 -10.12 16.58 3.01
N LEU A 232 -9.59 15.36 3.02
CA LEU A 232 -9.00 14.76 4.23
C LEU A 232 -7.86 15.59 4.85
N ARG A 233 -7.18 16.39 4.04
CA ARG A 233 -6.05 17.23 4.50
C ARG A 233 -6.50 18.56 5.06
N THR A 234 -7.61 19.10 4.56
CA THR A 234 -8.15 20.39 5.01
C THR A 234 -8.85 20.27 6.37
N ASP A 235 -9.43 19.12 6.66
CA ASP A 235 -10.18 18.86 7.91
C ASP A 235 -9.30 18.58 9.13
N ASN A 236 -8.02 18.26 8.94
CA ASN A 236 -7.12 17.94 10.05
C ASN A 236 -6.31 19.15 10.51
N SER A 237 -6.54 19.58 11.76
CA SER A 237 -5.83 20.65 12.48
C SER A 237 -4.35 20.35 12.78
N TYR A 238 -3.74 19.39 12.11
CA TYR A 238 -2.32 19.07 12.29
C TYR A 238 -1.41 20.15 11.73
N SER A 239 -0.45 20.53 12.54
CA SER A 239 0.47 21.66 12.43
C SER A 239 0.81 22.09 10.99
N ASN A 240 0.47 23.31 10.75
CA ASN A 240 0.49 24.06 9.50
C ASN A 240 1.83 24.14 8.73
N THR A 241 2.92 23.59 9.27
CA THR A 241 4.26 23.82 8.70
C THR A 241 4.66 22.84 7.64
N TYR A 242 4.22 21.59 7.73
CA TYR A 242 4.63 20.52 6.79
C TYR A 242 3.51 20.12 5.83
N ILE A 243 2.28 20.14 6.26
CA ILE A 243 1.12 19.69 5.47
C ILE A 243 0.82 20.63 4.31
N LYS A 244 1.01 21.95 4.48
CA LYS A 244 0.77 22.94 3.41
C LYS A 244 1.62 22.72 2.15
N PRO A 245 2.96 22.55 2.25
CA PRO A 245 3.79 22.27 1.07
C PRO A 245 3.43 20.96 0.39
N LEU A 246 3.11 19.92 1.16
CA LEU A 246 2.74 18.63 0.63
C LEU A 246 1.35 18.65 -0.04
N SER A 247 0.41 19.39 0.55
CA SER A 247 -0.92 19.61 -0.05
C SER A 247 -0.82 20.38 -1.35
N GLN A 248 0.04 21.40 -1.41
CA GLN A 248 0.26 22.17 -2.65
C GLN A 248 0.87 21.27 -3.73
N ARG A 249 1.90 20.49 -3.42
CA ARG A 249 2.49 19.53 -4.38
C ARG A 249 1.47 18.52 -4.91
N LEU A 250 0.55 18.06 -4.05
CA LEU A 250 -0.52 17.18 -4.49
C LEU A 250 -1.47 17.87 -5.46
N LEU A 251 -1.90 19.09 -5.14
CA LEU A 251 -2.76 19.89 -6.00
C LEU A 251 -2.08 20.16 -7.34
N ASP A 252 -0.82 20.59 -7.33
CA ASP A 252 -0.04 20.85 -8.54
C ASP A 252 0.04 19.59 -9.43
N LYS A 253 0.21 18.40 -8.83
CA LYS A 253 0.22 17.14 -9.57
C LYS A 253 -1.15 16.72 -10.10
N ILE A 254 -2.21 17.00 -9.37
CA ILE A 254 -3.59 16.77 -9.83
C ILE A 254 -3.89 17.68 -11.01
N GLU A 255 -3.59 18.97 -10.91
CA GLU A 255 -3.77 19.94 -11.98
C GLU A 255 -2.97 19.58 -13.23
N LEU A 256 -1.70 19.15 -13.08
CA LEU A 256 -0.89 18.67 -14.20
C LEU A 256 -1.52 17.46 -14.88
N LYS A 257 -2.07 16.50 -14.11
CA LYS A 257 -2.74 15.33 -14.67
C LYS A 257 -4.05 15.66 -15.35
N GLU A 258 -4.79 16.64 -14.86
CA GLU A 258 -6.01 17.11 -15.52
C GLU A 258 -5.71 17.82 -16.85
N GLN A 259 -4.52 18.42 -16.99
CA GLN A 259 -4.03 19.03 -18.23
C GLN A 259 -3.44 18.00 -19.21
N GLU A 260 -3.08 16.80 -18.75
CA GLU A 260 -2.63 15.74 -19.66
C GLU A 260 -3.77 15.32 -20.60
N PRO A 261 -3.55 15.29 -21.93
CA PRO A 261 -4.56 14.85 -22.86
C PRO A 261 -4.98 13.40 -22.56
N ARG A 262 -6.26 13.21 -22.27
CA ARG A 262 -6.79 11.85 -21.99
C ARG A 262 -7.26 11.21 -23.28
N PHE A 263 -6.94 9.93 -23.43
CA PHE A 263 -7.44 9.16 -24.56
C PHE A 263 -8.97 8.97 -24.38
N PRO A 264 -9.80 9.34 -25.38
CA PRO A 264 -11.25 9.39 -25.23
C PRO A 264 -11.93 8.02 -25.21
N PHE A 265 -11.19 6.92 -25.36
CA PHE A 265 -11.74 5.56 -25.44
C PHE A 265 -11.16 4.65 -24.37
N PRO A 266 -11.97 3.76 -23.75
CA PRO A 266 -11.53 2.87 -22.67
C PRO A 266 -10.56 1.79 -23.10
N GLU A 267 -10.45 1.48 -24.40
CA GLU A 267 -9.50 0.51 -24.94
C GLU A 267 -8.61 1.16 -25.99
N GLU A 268 -7.35 1.30 -25.67
CA GLU A 268 -6.35 1.86 -26.55
C GLU A 268 -5.83 0.79 -27.53
N ARG A 269 -5.92 1.05 -28.82
CA ARG A 269 -5.26 0.22 -29.82
C ARG A 269 -3.77 0.57 -29.89
N SER A 270 -2.90 -0.40 -30.13
CA SER A 270 -1.43 -0.22 -30.16
C SER A 270 -0.96 0.90 -31.09
N ILE A 271 -1.63 1.10 -32.21
CA ILE A 271 -1.35 2.21 -33.16
C ILE A 271 -1.68 3.57 -32.54
N GLN A 272 -2.71 3.65 -31.73
CA GLN A 272 -3.15 4.88 -31.06
C GLN A 272 -2.22 5.25 -29.90
N ILE A 273 -1.77 4.24 -29.14
CA ILE A 273 -0.75 4.39 -28.09
C ILE A 273 0.55 4.91 -28.71
N ASN A 274 0.99 4.33 -29.81
CA ASN A 274 2.22 4.75 -30.48
C ASN A 274 2.13 6.20 -31.04
N ALA A 275 0.98 6.57 -31.61
CA ALA A 275 0.75 7.93 -32.11
C ALA A 275 0.71 8.96 -30.95
N TYR A 276 0.07 8.61 -29.84
CA TYR A 276 0.01 9.45 -28.64
C TYR A 276 1.40 9.64 -28.02
N ASN A 277 2.16 8.56 -27.85
CA ASN A 277 3.52 8.61 -27.33
C ASN A 277 4.48 9.41 -28.23
N ALA A 278 4.34 9.29 -29.54
CA ALA A 278 5.10 10.10 -30.50
C ALA A 278 4.75 11.59 -30.43
N TRP A 279 3.50 11.93 -30.14
CA TRP A 279 3.04 13.32 -30.01
C TRP A 279 3.51 13.97 -28.70
N ILE A 280 3.52 13.23 -27.57
CA ILE A 280 4.03 13.75 -26.29
C ILE A 280 5.57 13.87 -26.29
N SER A 281 6.26 13.06 -27.10
CA SER A 281 7.73 13.05 -27.16
C SER A 281 8.32 14.16 -28.04
N ASN A 282 7.51 14.92 -28.74
CA ASN A 282 7.86 16.12 -29.53
C ASN A 282 7.41 17.40 -28.81
#